data_f5b9352b0de5d11a7e9b8a3b35919688
#
_entry.id   f5b9352b0de5d11a7e9b8a3b35919688
#
_cell.length_a   1.000
_cell.length_b   1.000
_cell.length_c   1.000
_cell.angle_alpha   90.00
_cell.angle_beta   90.00
_cell.angle_gamma   90.00
#
_symmetry.space_group_name_H-M   'P 1'
#
loop_
_entity.id
_entity.type
_entity.pdbx_description
1 polymer ?
#
loop_
_entity_poly.entity_id
_entity_poly.type
_entity_poly.pdbx_seq_one_letter_code
_entity_poly.pdbx_strand_id
1 'polypeptide(L)'
;FESLSGMNADNLMDYLKTNGDGNYEELKIADGLVKISVTEEQANYWKNYAKDKVDAQLSTLTNVSSKYSASCSDSFDVINVYYDTIISFKEAFAYVGKTAIYCALYQLFNGQKDYTITLDVYNVDTGKLVAGGNLEKDDVSYGDTEWKASYILDDKEAGELESKYEDEGEVIDIKSSFIDGMSVINILQAAAGNDYQYI
;
A
#
# COMPACT_ATOMS: atom_id res chain seq x y z
N PHE A 1 17.08 5.87 -4.67
CA PHE A 1 16.04 5.60 -5.66
C PHE A 1 16.28 4.29 -6.40
N GLU A 2 17.54 3.92 -6.66
CA GLU A 2 17.91 2.65 -7.30
C GLU A 2 17.43 1.44 -6.50
N SER A 3 17.60 1.46 -5.17
CA SER A 3 17.14 0.39 -4.26
C SER A 3 15.63 0.16 -4.31
N LEU A 4 14.85 1.24 -4.47
CA LEU A 4 13.40 1.18 -4.53
C LEU A 4 12.89 0.78 -5.93
N SER A 5 13.49 1.32 -6.98
CA SER A 5 12.99 1.17 -8.36
C SER A 5 13.66 0.04 -9.15
N GLY A 6 14.82 -0.41 -8.73
CA GLY A 6 15.70 -1.28 -9.51
C GLY A 6 16.27 -0.62 -10.78
N MET A 7 16.06 0.68 -10.95
CA MET A 7 16.56 1.43 -12.10
C MET A 7 17.96 1.95 -11.81
N ASN A 8 18.92 1.60 -12.64
CA ASN A 8 20.20 2.32 -12.67
C ASN A 8 20.04 3.75 -13.24
N ALA A 9 21.10 4.55 -13.18
CA ALA A 9 21.05 5.94 -13.60
C ALA A 9 20.65 6.11 -15.09
N ASP A 10 21.11 5.22 -15.99
CA ASP A 10 20.77 5.28 -17.40
C ASP A 10 19.27 5.01 -17.64
N ASN A 11 18.74 3.97 -17.02
CA ASN A 11 17.32 3.62 -17.10
C ASN A 11 16.43 4.71 -16.51
N LEU A 12 16.83 5.33 -15.41
CA LEU A 12 16.11 6.45 -14.81
C LEU A 12 16.15 7.68 -15.73
N MET A 13 17.29 7.97 -16.33
CA MET A 13 17.41 9.05 -17.32
C MET A 13 16.47 8.84 -18.49
N ASP A 14 16.46 7.63 -19.06
CA ASP A 14 15.58 7.30 -20.19
C ASP A 14 14.10 7.35 -19.80
N TYR A 15 13.78 6.90 -18.59
CA TYR A 15 12.43 7.04 -18.04
C TYR A 15 11.99 8.50 -17.94
N LEU A 16 12.84 9.37 -17.39
CA LEU A 16 12.54 10.80 -17.24
C LEU A 16 12.43 11.51 -18.60
N LYS A 17 13.27 11.18 -19.59
CA LYS A 17 13.15 11.70 -20.96
C LYS A 17 11.84 11.27 -21.61
N THR A 18 11.50 9.99 -21.50
CA THR A 18 10.32 9.42 -22.16
C THR A 18 9.02 9.97 -21.59
N ASN A 19 8.95 10.16 -20.27
CA ASN A 19 7.72 10.56 -19.59
C ASN A 19 7.64 12.07 -19.30
N GLY A 20 8.76 12.77 -19.44
CA GLY A 20 8.85 14.19 -19.09
C GLY A 20 8.36 15.14 -20.16
N ASP A 21 8.25 14.70 -21.42
CA ASP A 21 7.81 15.54 -22.54
C ASP A 21 8.51 16.93 -22.56
N GLY A 22 9.83 16.94 -22.25
CA GLY A 22 10.60 18.18 -22.18
C GLY A 22 10.39 19.02 -20.90
N ASN A 23 9.68 18.52 -19.91
CA ASN A 23 9.46 19.22 -18.64
C ASN A 23 10.70 19.17 -17.72
N TYR A 24 11.83 19.66 -18.23
CA TYR A 24 13.07 19.89 -17.50
C TYR A 24 13.92 20.94 -18.24
N GLU A 25 14.73 21.68 -17.50
CA GLU A 25 15.72 22.59 -18.09
C GLU A 25 17.02 21.85 -18.44
N GLU A 26 17.49 21.00 -17.53
CA GLU A 26 18.68 20.16 -17.71
C GLU A 26 18.44 18.78 -17.12
N LEU A 27 18.89 17.76 -17.83
CA LEU A 27 18.88 16.37 -17.39
C LEU A 27 20.20 15.71 -17.75
N LYS A 28 20.97 15.28 -16.74
CA LYS A 28 22.28 14.67 -16.94
C LYS A 28 22.61 13.64 -15.88
N ILE A 29 23.54 12.74 -16.20
CA ILE A 29 24.19 11.90 -15.20
C ILE A 29 25.49 12.57 -14.78
N ALA A 30 25.66 12.77 -13.48
CA ALA A 30 26.89 13.28 -12.88
C ALA A 30 27.16 12.57 -11.55
N ASP A 31 28.36 12.11 -11.34
CA ASP A 31 28.79 11.36 -10.14
C ASP A 31 27.95 10.08 -9.89
N GLY A 32 27.51 9.41 -10.98
CA GLY A 32 26.67 8.22 -10.89
C GLY A 32 25.20 8.50 -10.54
N LEU A 33 24.81 9.77 -10.43
CA LEU A 33 23.45 10.19 -10.09
C LEU A 33 22.79 10.91 -11.27
N VAL A 34 21.48 10.70 -11.43
CA VAL A 34 20.68 11.53 -12.33
C VAL A 34 20.39 12.85 -11.65
N LYS A 35 20.83 13.95 -12.31
CA LYS A 35 20.57 15.33 -11.89
C LYS A 35 19.59 15.95 -12.87
N ILE A 36 18.49 16.47 -12.34
CA ILE A 36 17.46 17.16 -13.09
C ILE A 36 17.30 18.58 -12.55
N SER A 37 17.28 19.56 -13.44
CA SER A 37 16.92 20.94 -13.12
C SER A 37 15.55 21.24 -13.72
N VAL A 38 14.67 21.81 -12.95
CA VAL A 38 13.29 22.12 -13.33
C VAL A 38 12.91 23.51 -12.85
N THR A 39 12.07 24.19 -13.61
CA THR A 39 11.32 25.37 -13.14
C THR A 39 10.21 24.93 -12.18
N GLU A 40 9.57 25.88 -11.49
CA GLU A 40 8.42 25.58 -10.62
C GLU A 40 7.25 24.96 -11.42
N GLU A 41 7.00 25.43 -12.64
CA GLU A 41 5.97 24.89 -13.53
C GLU A 41 6.28 23.44 -13.90
N GLN A 42 7.53 23.17 -14.28
CA GLN A 42 7.98 21.81 -14.61
C GLN A 42 7.97 20.88 -13.40
N ALA A 43 8.33 21.36 -12.20
CA ALA A 43 8.21 20.59 -10.97
C ALA A 43 6.73 20.25 -10.68
N ASN A 44 5.81 21.18 -10.91
CA ASN A 44 4.37 20.92 -10.78
C ASN A 44 3.85 19.89 -11.78
N TYR A 45 4.37 19.90 -13.03
CA TYR A 45 4.08 18.83 -13.99
C TYR A 45 4.45 17.46 -13.42
N TRP A 46 5.67 17.31 -12.91
CA TRP A 46 6.15 16.03 -12.37
C TRP A 46 5.40 15.57 -11.11
N LYS A 47 5.03 16.52 -10.24
CA LYS A 47 4.17 16.22 -9.08
C LYS A 47 2.81 15.69 -9.50
N ASN A 48 2.16 16.33 -10.46
CA ASN A 48 0.87 15.88 -10.97
C ASN A 48 0.99 14.53 -11.68
N TYR A 49 2.02 14.36 -12.51
CA TYR A 49 2.31 13.08 -13.14
C TYR A 49 2.46 11.94 -12.11
N ALA A 50 3.27 12.17 -11.07
CA ALA A 50 3.49 11.18 -10.01
C ALA A 50 2.18 10.86 -9.27
N LYS A 51 1.40 11.88 -8.91
CA LYS A 51 0.10 11.72 -8.27
C LYS A 51 -0.87 10.90 -9.11
N ASP A 52 -1.04 11.22 -10.39
CA ASP A 52 -1.93 10.48 -11.30
C ASP A 52 -1.51 8.99 -11.40
N LYS A 53 -0.20 8.73 -11.38
CA LYS A 53 0.32 7.36 -11.38
C LYS A 53 0.07 6.64 -10.06
N VAL A 54 0.22 7.30 -8.91
CA VAL A 54 -0.17 6.75 -7.60
C VAL A 54 -1.64 6.38 -7.61
N ASP A 55 -2.53 7.31 -7.98
CA ASP A 55 -3.97 7.10 -8.02
C ASP A 55 -4.34 5.89 -8.92
N ALA A 56 -3.69 5.76 -10.07
CA ALA A 56 -3.90 4.63 -10.98
C ALA A 56 -3.45 3.28 -10.37
N GLN A 57 -2.31 3.24 -9.66
CA GLN A 57 -1.84 2.01 -9.02
C GLN A 57 -2.74 1.61 -7.83
N LEU A 58 -3.12 2.56 -6.98
CA LEU A 58 -4.04 2.33 -5.87
C LEU A 58 -5.40 1.81 -6.37
N SER A 59 -5.92 2.43 -7.43
CA SER A 59 -7.16 1.99 -8.09
C SER A 59 -7.07 0.54 -8.61
N THR A 60 -5.92 0.14 -9.15
CA THR A 60 -5.70 -1.22 -9.63
C THR A 60 -5.77 -2.22 -8.48
N LEU A 61 -5.17 -1.90 -7.33
CA LEU A 61 -5.21 -2.75 -6.15
C LEU A 61 -6.64 -2.90 -5.59
N THR A 62 -7.39 -1.81 -5.50
CA THR A 62 -8.78 -1.84 -5.00
C THR A 62 -9.75 -2.55 -5.93
N ASN A 63 -9.46 -2.61 -7.22
CA ASN A 63 -10.31 -3.30 -8.20
C ASN A 63 -10.24 -4.84 -8.13
N VAL A 64 -9.33 -5.41 -7.36
CA VAL A 64 -9.24 -6.88 -7.16
C VAL A 64 -10.45 -7.40 -6.39
N SER A 65 -10.94 -6.63 -5.40
CA SER A 65 -12.12 -6.97 -4.61
C SER A 65 -12.79 -5.70 -4.09
N SER A 66 -14.11 -5.69 -4.00
CA SER A 66 -14.88 -4.55 -3.47
C SER A 66 -14.58 -4.22 -2.00
N LYS A 67 -14.04 -5.18 -1.24
CA LYS A 67 -13.65 -4.98 0.15
C LYS A 67 -12.22 -4.46 0.30
N TYR A 68 -11.38 -4.55 -0.74
CA TYR A 68 -10.01 -4.06 -0.67
C TYR A 68 -9.94 -2.55 -0.80
N SER A 69 -8.99 -1.96 -0.10
CA SER A 69 -8.71 -0.54 -0.22
C SER A 69 -7.21 -0.27 -0.15
N ALA A 70 -6.81 0.81 -0.79
CA ALA A 70 -5.45 1.31 -0.72
C ALA A 70 -5.49 2.84 -0.72
N SER A 71 -4.62 3.45 0.04
CA SER A 71 -4.52 4.90 0.14
C SER A 71 -3.07 5.33 0.31
N CYS A 72 -2.82 6.58 -0.01
CA CYS A 72 -1.56 7.24 0.26
C CYS A 72 -1.82 8.48 1.12
N SER A 73 -0.89 8.83 2.00
CA SER A 73 -0.92 10.08 2.76
C SER A 73 -0.84 11.30 1.81
N ASP A 74 -1.29 12.46 2.27
CA ASP A 74 -1.20 13.71 1.49
C ASP A 74 0.26 14.12 1.18
N SER A 75 1.20 13.70 2.04
CA SER A 75 2.65 13.88 1.87
C SER A 75 3.30 12.84 0.96
N PHE A 76 2.57 11.82 0.57
CA PHE A 76 3.05 10.69 -0.24
C PHE A 76 4.21 9.93 0.41
N ASP A 77 4.22 9.83 1.74
CA ASP A 77 5.23 9.14 2.53
C ASP A 77 4.72 7.87 3.23
N VAL A 78 3.39 7.66 3.28
CA VAL A 78 2.76 6.47 3.82
C VAL A 78 1.80 5.85 2.82
N ILE A 79 1.96 4.56 2.56
CA ILE A 79 1.05 3.75 1.74
C ILE A 79 0.36 2.77 2.67
N ASN A 80 -0.98 2.86 2.77
CA ASN A 80 -1.79 1.92 3.51
C ASN A 80 -2.51 1.01 2.52
N VAL A 81 -2.45 -0.30 2.75
CA VAL A 81 -3.19 -1.29 1.98
C VAL A 81 -3.99 -2.20 2.90
N TYR A 82 -5.26 -2.45 2.53
CA TYR A 82 -6.19 -3.31 3.26
C TYR A 82 -6.60 -4.45 2.34
N TYR A 83 -6.16 -5.65 2.63
CA TYR A 83 -6.52 -6.84 1.88
C TYR A 83 -6.46 -8.11 2.77
N ASP A 84 -6.77 -9.27 2.20
CA ASP A 84 -6.69 -10.57 2.87
C ASP A 84 -5.64 -11.47 2.21
N THR A 85 -5.59 -12.73 2.62
CA THR A 85 -4.62 -13.72 2.15
C THR A 85 -4.80 -14.15 0.70
N ILE A 86 -5.87 -13.73 -0.01
CA ILE A 86 -6.13 -14.10 -1.41
C ILE A 86 -5.09 -13.47 -2.33
N ILE A 87 -4.66 -12.23 -2.03
CA ILE A 87 -3.56 -11.60 -2.76
C ILE A 87 -2.25 -12.14 -2.20
N SER A 88 -1.48 -12.80 -3.05
CA SER A 88 -0.12 -13.21 -2.67
C SER A 88 0.76 -11.98 -2.41
N PHE A 89 1.70 -12.12 -1.47
CA PHE A 89 2.71 -11.08 -1.20
C PHE A 89 3.37 -10.56 -2.48
N LYS A 90 3.69 -11.47 -3.41
CA LYS A 90 4.33 -11.12 -4.68
C LYS A 90 3.47 -10.22 -5.55
N GLU A 91 2.17 -10.47 -5.62
CA GLU A 91 1.23 -9.64 -6.38
C GLU A 91 1.03 -8.28 -5.72
N ALA A 92 0.78 -8.25 -4.41
CA ALA A 92 0.67 -7.01 -3.65
C ALA A 92 1.95 -6.17 -3.76
N PHE A 93 3.11 -6.77 -3.61
CA PHE A 93 4.39 -6.09 -3.70
C PHE A 93 4.64 -5.46 -5.08
N ALA A 94 4.17 -6.08 -6.17
CA ALA A 94 4.29 -5.50 -7.51
C ALA A 94 3.50 -4.20 -7.67
N TYR A 95 2.32 -4.10 -7.08
CA TYR A 95 1.51 -2.87 -7.10
C TYR A 95 2.06 -1.83 -6.12
N VAL A 96 2.40 -2.22 -4.91
CA VAL A 96 2.97 -1.35 -3.87
C VAL A 96 4.31 -0.79 -4.31
N GLY A 97 5.20 -1.61 -4.90
CA GLY A 97 6.50 -1.16 -5.38
C GLY A 97 6.38 -0.05 -6.42
N LYS A 98 5.46 -0.17 -7.37
CA LYS A 98 5.20 0.91 -8.35
C LYS A 98 4.64 2.16 -7.69
N THR A 99 3.70 2.01 -6.75
CA THR A 99 3.17 3.14 -5.98
C THR A 99 4.28 3.86 -5.23
N ALA A 100 5.16 3.12 -4.55
CA ALA A 100 6.28 3.68 -3.80
C ALA A 100 7.25 4.49 -4.69
N ILE A 101 7.55 4.02 -5.90
CA ILE A 101 8.36 4.77 -6.87
C ILE A 101 7.74 6.13 -7.19
N TYR A 102 6.44 6.17 -7.45
CA TYR A 102 5.76 7.43 -7.77
C TYR A 102 5.61 8.33 -6.54
N CYS A 103 5.42 7.77 -5.35
CA CYS A 103 5.46 8.53 -4.10
C CYS A 103 6.83 9.19 -3.89
N ALA A 104 7.93 8.46 -4.13
CA ALA A 104 9.28 9.01 -4.07
C ALA A 104 9.50 10.14 -5.10
N LEU A 105 9.05 9.94 -6.34
CA LEU A 105 9.10 11.00 -7.37
C LEU A 105 8.35 12.26 -6.93
N TYR A 106 7.14 12.11 -6.41
CA TYR A 106 6.36 13.24 -5.90
C TYR A 106 7.13 14.02 -4.84
N GLN A 107 7.68 13.33 -3.83
CA GLN A 107 8.43 13.95 -2.75
C GLN A 107 9.66 14.72 -3.26
N LEU A 108 10.43 14.12 -4.16
CA LEU A 108 11.62 14.76 -4.75
C LEU A 108 11.26 16.02 -5.53
N PHE A 109 10.23 15.98 -6.37
CA PHE A 109 9.76 17.16 -7.11
C PHE A 109 9.00 18.16 -6.24
N ASN A 110 8.59 17.77 -5.04
CA ASN A 110 8.08 18.68 -4.02
C ASN A 110 9.17 19.35 -3.16
N GLY A 111 10.45 19.20 -3.57
CA GLY A 111 11.60 19.86 -2.96
C GLY A 111 12.20 19.13 -1.77
N GLN A 112 11.80 17.90 -1.50
CA GLN A 112 12.47 17.07 -0.48
C GLN A 112 13.83 16.60 -1.01
N LYS A 113 14.86 16.64 -0.16
CA LYS A 113 16.19 16.16 -0.53
C LYS A 113 16.26 14.65 -0.61
N ASP A 114 15.57 14.00 0.32
CA ASP A 114 15.45 12.55 0.42
C ASP A 114 13.97 12.20 0.55
N TYR A 115 13.57 11.08 -0.02
CA TYR A 115 12.22 10.56 0.13
C TYR A 115 12.17 9.55 1.29
N THR A 116 10.99 9.33 1.81
CA THR A 116 10.71 8.31 2.82
C THR A 116 9.40 7.64 2.46
N ILE A 117 9.39 6.31 2.40
CA ILE A 117 8.17 5.55 2.09
C ILE A 117 7.96 4.51 3.20
N THR A 118 6.86 4.64 3.90
CA THR A 118 6.35 3.64 4.84
C THR A 118 5.23 2.86 4.16
N LEU A 119 5.27 1.55 4.28
CA LEU A 119 4.19 0.66 3.88
C LEU A 119 3.54 0.09 5.13
N ASP A 120 2.22 0.22 5.25
CA ASP A 120 1.43 -0.43 6.27
C ASP A 120 0.39 -1.36 5.61
N VAL A 121 0.44 -2.62 5.98
CA VAL A 121 -0.42 -3.69 5.47
C VAL A 121 -1.39 -4.08 6.55
N TYR A 122 -2.68 -3.93 6.29
CA TYR A 122 -3.74 -4.24 7.23
C TYR A 122 -4.58 -5.42 6.74
N ASN A 123 -5.01 -6.24 7.67
CA ASN A 123 -6.04 -7.23 7.41
C ASN A 123 -7.36 -6.50 7.21
N VAL A 124 -7.96 -6.66 6.04
CA VAL A 124 -9.19 -5.94 5.65
C VAL A 124 -10.40 -6.31 6.52
N ASP A 125 -10.41 -7.51 7.08
CA ASP A 125 -11.55 -8.02 7.85
C ASP A 125 -11.50 -7.58 9.31
N THR A 126 -10.30 -7.46 9.89
CA THR A 126 -10.10 -7.09 11.29
C THR A 126 -9.61 -5.64 11.48
N GLY A 127 -9.08 -5.03 10.43
CA GLY A 127 -8.41 -3.74 10.51
C GLY A 127 -7.04 -3.79 11.23
N LYS A 128 -6.56 -4.98 11.60
CA LYS A 128 -5.31 -5.15 12.34
C LYS A 128 -4.10 -5.04 11.42
N LEU A 129 -3.04 -4.39 11.89
CA LEU A 129 -1.78 -4.31 11.18
C LEU A 129 -1.16 -5.72 11.08
N VAL A 130 -0.90 -6.15 9.84
CA VAL A 130 -0.22 -7.41 9.54
C VAL A 130 1.28 -7.21 9.51
N ALA A 131 1.72 -6.18 8.80
CA ALA A 131 3.13 -5.77 8.72
C ALA A 131 3.21 -4.31 8.35
N GLY A 132 4.28 -3.65 8.75
CA GLY A 132 4.54 -2.26 8.38
C GLY A 132 5.98 -1.88 8.62
N GLY A 133 6.43 -0.84 7.93
CA GLY A 133 7.78 -0.31 8.08
C GLY A 133 8.23 0.54 6.91
N ASN A 134 9.39 1.13 7.06
CA ASN A 134 10.03 1.93 6.02
C ASN A 134 10.67 1.03 4.96
N LEU A 135 10.28 1.17 3.70
CA LEU A 135 10.72 0.30 2.60
C LEU A 135 12.22 0.36 2.28
N GLU A 136 12.94 1.38 2.78
CA GLU A 136 14.38 1.50 2.56
C GLU A 136 15.22 1.02 3.75
N LYS A 137 14.62 0.99 4.96
CA LYS A 137 15.35 0.74 6.21
C LYS A 137 14.97 -0.56 6.88
N ASP A 138 13.72 -0.98 6.66
CA ASP A 138 13.15 -2.12 7.35
C ASP A 138 12.95 -3.28 6.36
N ASP A 139 13.08 -4.50 6.85
CA ASP A 139 12.70 -5.70 6.10
C ASP A 139 11.20 -5.92 6.27
N VAL A 140 10.41 -5.27 5.44
CA VAL A 140 8.94 -5.40 5.47
C VAL A 140 8.56 -6.71 4.80
N SER A 141 8.39 -7.74 5.59
CA SER A 141 7.96 -9.05 5.14
C SER A 141 6.80 -9.58 5.99
N TYR A 142 5.98 -10.44 5.41
CA TYR A 142 4.89 -11.12 6.11
C TYR A 142 4.52 -12.43 5.41
N GLY A 143 3.97 -13.35 6.17
CA GLY A 143 3.54 -14.65 5.72
C GLY A 143 2.35 -15.16 6.52
N ASP A 144 2.10 -16.46 6.47
CA ASP A 144 0.98 -17.10 7.16
C ASP A 144 0.93 -16.82 8.66
N THR A 145 2.09 -16.64 9.30
CA THR A 145 2.17 -16.39 10.74
C THR A 145 1.59 -15.03 11.10
N GLU A 146 2.00 -13.99 10.40
CA GLU A 146 1.54 -12.61 10.60
C GLU A 146 0.06 -12.48 10.25
N TRP A 147 -0.36 -13.12 9.15
CA TRP A 147 -1.78 -13.18 8.79
C TRP A 147 -2.62 -13.86 9.86
N LYS A 148 -2.24 -15.03 10.34
CA LYS A 148 -2.95 -15.73 11.42
C LYS A 148 -3.01 -14.88 12.69
N ALA A 149 -1.92 -14.22 13.04
CA ALA A 149 -1.90 -13.32 14.19
C ALA A 149 -2.85 -12.12 14.02
N SER A 150 -3.03 -11.62 12.80
CA SER A 150 -3.93 -10.50 12.52
C SER A 150 -5.43 -10.84 12.63
N TYR A 151 -5.79 -12.13 12.67
CA TYR A 151 -7.16 -12.58 12.94
C TYR A 151 -7.43 -12.82 14.42
N ILE A 152 -6.40 -12.80 15.29
CA ILE A 152 -6.53 -12.95 16.74
C ILE A 152 -6.71 -11.55 17.32
N LEU A 153 -7.90 -11.24 17.80
CA LEU A 153 -8.24 -9.97 18.43
C LEU A 153 -8.27 -10.10 19.94
N ASP A 154 -7.86 -9.07 20.67
CA ASP A 154 -8.12 -9.00 22.10
C ASP A 154 -9.59 -8.56 22.35
N ASP A 155 -10.03 -8.59 23.63
CA ASP A 155 -11.42 -8.25 23.98
C ASP A 155 -11.84 -6.84 23.58
N LYS A 156 -10.89 -5.89 23.55
CA LYS A 156 -11.17 -4.51 23.15
C LYS A 156 -11.30 -4.40 21.65
N GLU A 157 -10.36 -4.98 20.91
CA GLU A 157 -10.36 -5.02 19.43
C GLU A 157 -11.62 -5.73 18.90
N ALA A 158 -12.01 -6.84 19.53
CA ALA A 158 -13.24 -7.56 19.22
C ALA A 158 -14.49 -6.69 19.45
N GLY A 159 -14.55 -5.97 20.58
CA GLY A 159 -15.67 -5.07 20.87
C GLY A 159 -15.74 -3.86 19.93
N GLU A 160 -14.61 -3.32 19.48
CA GLU A 160 -14.57 -2.27 18.47
C GLU A 160 -15.06 -2.77 17.09
N LEU A 161 -14.73 -4.00 16.74
CA LEU A 161 -15.19 -4.63 15.53
C LEU A 161 -16.70 -4.94 15.58
N GLU A 162 -17.19 -5.47 16.70
CA GLU A 162 -18.63 -5.69 16.94
C GLU A 162 -19.43 -4.40 16.75
N SER A 163 -19.01 -3.29 17.41
CA SER A 163 -19.71 -2.01 17.33
C SER A 163 -19.77 -1.46 15.91
N LYS A 164 -18.80 -1.76 15.09
CA LYS A 164 -18.78 -1.34 13.67
C LYS A 164 -19.87 -2.05 12.84
N TYR A 165 -20.26 -3.26 13.22
CA TYR A 165 -21.23 -4.07 12.50
C TYR A 165 -22.62 -4.09 13.18
N GLU A 166 -22.78 -3.58 14.41
CA GLU A 166 -24.09 -3.46 15.08
C GLU A 166 -25.11 -2.60 14.31
N ASP A 167 -24.64 -1.62 13.56
CA ASP A 167 -25.48 -0.75 12.73
C ASP A 167 -26.08 -1.47 11.51
N GLU A 168 -25.61 -2.67 11.14
CA GLU A 168 -26.11 -3.47 10.01
C GLU A 168 -27.17 -4.51 10.40
N GLY A 169 -27.58 -4.55 11.66
CA GLY A 169 -28.78 -5.27 12.12
C GLY A 169 -28.59 -6.75 12.46
N GLU A 170 -27.38 -7.30 12.42
CA GLU A 170 -27.05 -8.64 12.91
C GLU A 170 -25.98 -8.56 14.01
N VAL A 171 -26.35 -8.92 15.23
CA VAL A 171 -25.40 -9.09 16.34
C VAL A 171 -24.66 -10.41 16.15
N ILE A 172 -23.40 -10.35 15.75
CA ILE A 172 -22.54 -11.52 15.68
C ILE A 172 -21.76 -11.61 16.99
N ASP A 173 -21.95 -12.68 17.78
CA ASP A 173 -21.13 -12.94 18.95
C ASP A 173 -19.73 -13.39 18.53
N ILE A 174 -18.88 -12.41 18.26
CA ILE A 174 -17.49 -12.62 17.85
C ILE A 174 -16.68 -13.29 18.96
N LYS A 175 -17.02 -13.04 20.25
CA LYS A 175 -16.27 -13.56 21.39
C LYS A 175 -16.38 -15.08 21.56
N SER A 176 -17.55 -15.65 21.28
CA SER A 176 -17.76 -17.10 21.40
C SER A 176 -17.00 -17.91 20.35
N SER A 177 -16.60 -17.28 19.26
CA SER A 177 -16.03 -17.92 18.06
C SER A 177 -14.52 -17.93 18.03
N PHE A 178 -13.86 -17.17 18.93
CA PHE A 178 -12.39 -17.15 19.02
C PHE A 178 -11.79 -18.35 19.77
N ILE A 179 -12.61 -19.16 20.41
CA ILE A 179 -12.15 -20.26 21.30
C ILE A 179 -11.43 -21.37 20.52
N ASP A 180 -11.69 -21.52 19.23
CA ASP A 180 -11.15 -22.59 18.38
C ASP A 180 -10.21 -22.11 17.23
N GLY A 181 -9.69 -20.90 17.29
CA GLY A 181 -8.75 -20.39 16.25
C GLY A 181 -9.40 -20.10 14.90
N MET A 182 -10.71 -19.93 14.85
CA MET A 182 -11.42 -19.50 13.64
C MET A 182 -11.21 -17.99 13.41
N SER A 183 -10.96 -17.61 12.16
CA SER A 183 -10.83 -16.20 11.81
C SER A 183 -12.17 -15.47 11.87
N VAL A 184 -12.16 -14.17 12.15
CA VAL A 184 -13.33 -13.29 12.12
C VAL A 184 -14.06 -13.38 10.76
N ILE A 185 -13.30 -13.55 9.68
CA ILE A 185 -13.87 -13.77 8.33
C ILE A 185 -14.83 -14.96 8.30
N ASN A 186 -14.44 -16.08 8.91
CA ASN A 186 -15.26 -17.29 8.90
C ASN A 186 -16.61 -17.05 9.58
N ILE A 187 -16.60 -16.23 10.62
CA ILE A 187 -17.79 -15.87 11.39
C ILE A 187 -18.68 -14.93 10.59
N LEU A 188 -18.08 -13.87 10.03
CA LEU A 188 -18.81 -12.89 9.21
C LEU A 188 -19.36 -13.51 7.93
N GLN A 189 -18.62 -14.43 7.30
CA GLN A 189 -19.06 -15.16 6.11
C GLN A 189 -20.15 -16.18 6.43
N ALA A 190 -20.07 -16.88 7.57
CA ALA A 190 -21.10 -17.80 8.02
C ALA A 190 -22.40 -17.05 8.36
N ALA A 191 -22.33 -15.89 8.98
CA ALA A 191 -23.46 -15.03 9.29
C ALA A 191 -24.09 -14.41 8.02
N ALA A 192 -23.29 -14.11 6.99
CA ALA A 192 -23.77 -13.65 5.70
C ALA A 192 -24.38 -14.74 4.80
N GLY A 193 -24.42 -16.00 5.28
CA GLY A 193 -25.02 -17.12 4.53
C GLY A 193 -24.20 -17.59 3.34
N ASN A 194 -22.94 -17.26 3.27
CA ASN A 194 -22.03 -17.73 2.23
C ASN A 194 -21.34 -19.02 2.69
N ASP A 195 -21.81 -20.16 2.19
CA ASP A 195 -21.18 -21.48 2.36
C ASP A 195 -19.83 -21.52 1.59
N TYR A 196 -18.76 -21.02 2.21
CA TYR A 196 -17.41 -21.28 1.73
C TYR A 196 -16.91 -22.60 2.33
N GLN A 197 -16.89 -23.65 1.51
CA GLN A 197 -16.21 -24.90 1.87
C GLN A 197 -14.70 -24.65 1.75
N TYR A 198 -13.97 -24.87 2.86
CA TYR A 198 -12.53 -24.92 2.85
C TYR A 198 -12.01 -26.12 2.07
N ILE A 199 -11.09 -25.85 1.16
CA ILE A 199 -10.18 -26.85 0.63
C ILE A 199 -8.85 -26.75 1.36
#